data_165fdb4b123989ff2a83a2ae084b8534
#
_entry.id   165fdb4b123989ff2a83a2ae084b8534
#
_cell.length_a   1.000
_cell.length_b   1.000
_cell.length_c   1.000
_cell.angle_alpha   90.00
_cell.angle_beta   90.00
_cell.angle_gamma   90.00
#
_symmetry.space_group_name_H-M   'P 1'
#
loop_
_entity.id
_entity.type
_entity.pdbx_description
1 polymer ?
#
loop_
_entity_poly.entity_id
_entity_poly.type
_entity_poly.pdbx_seq_one_letter_code
_entity_poly.pdbx_strand_id
1 'polypeptide(L)'
;TFLSCFTKLTVKSSKVAKLFNSVQKAQVSWKRIKPLMKPPEPLEALNVPQPEPVTLEGLSFSYGGAPVFSGLSLTAQPGDMIGVTGPVACGKSTFGRAFLCEAPYGGSLRFGSRELSSLSPREIAATVGYLGHDPELSADTLRNNVLCGSGQDASPYLAAVALDGEVRAMENGADTVVG
;
A
#
# COMPACT_ATOMS: atom_id res chain seq x y z
N THR A 1 -19.86 -61.01 -18.44
CA THR A 1 -18.51 -60.64 -17.98
C THR A 1 -17.90 -59.49 -18.77
N PHE A 2 -17.96 -59.47 -20.10
CA PHE A 2 -17.40 -58.39 -20.94
C PHE A 2 -18.08 -57.02 -20.69
N LEU A 3 -19.40 -56.99 -20.65
CA LEU A 3 -20.18 -55.76 -20.40
C LEU A 3 -19.86 -55.17 -19.05
N SER A 4 -19.69 -55.96 -18.00
CA SER A 4 -19.32 -55.53 -16.66
C SER A 4 -17.91 -54.91 -16.62
N CYS A 5 -16.96 -55.45 -17.35
CA CYS A 5 -15.63 -54.87 -17.47
C CYS A 5 -15.63 -53.56 -18.22
N PHE A 6 -16.40 -53.46 -19.28
CA PHE A 6 -16.55 -52.23 -20.08
C PHE A 6 -17.17 -51.09 -19.23
N THR A 7 -18.25 -51.38 -18.50
CA THR A 7 -18.89 -50.39 -17.62
C THR A 7 -17.95 -49.90 -16.54
N LYS A 8 -17.17 -50.81 -15.89
CA LYS A 8 -16.17 -50.45 -14.90
C LYS A 8 -15.07 -49.54 -15.48
N LEU A 9 -14.63 -49.85 -16.72
CA LEU A 9 -13.61 -49.04 -17.39
C LEU A 9 -14.11 -47.62 -17.66
N THR A 10 -15.34 -47.49 -18.19
CA THR A 10 -15.97 -46.20 -18.51
C THR A 10 -16.12 -45.34 -17.24
N VAL A 11 -16.59 -45.94 -16.13
CA VAL A 11 -16.74 -45.21 -14.85
C VAL A 11 -15.39 -44.76 -14.31
N LYS A 12 -14.36 -45.60 -14.36
CA LYS A 12 -13.02 -45.23 -13.93
C LYS A 12 -12.39 -44.15 -14.81
N SER A 13 -12.57 -44.23 -16.12
CA SER A 13 -12.12 -43.23 -17.10
C SER A 13 -12.75 -41.86 -16.82
N SER A 14 -14.05 -41.82 -16.55
CA SER A 14 -14.76 -40.57 -16.18
C SER A 14 -14.22 -39.94 -14.88
N LYS A 15 -13.85 -40.78 -13.90
CA LYS A 15 -13.22 -40.28 -12.65
C LYS A 15 -11.85 -39.68 -12.92
N VAL A 16 -11.04 -40.25 -13.80
CA VAL A 16 -9.74 -39.73 -14.20
C VAL A 16 -9.90 -38.35 -14.87
N ALA A 17 -10.87 -38.21 -15.78
CA ALA A 17 -11.14 -36.91 -16.43
C ALA A 17 -11.53 -35.83 -15.40
N LYS A 18 -12.38 -36.18 -14.43
CA LYS A 18 -12.74 -35.23 -13.35
C LYS A 18 -11.53 -34.83 -12.49
N LEU A 19 -10.64 -35.79 -12.16
CA LEU A 19 -9.42 -35.51 -11.43
C LEU A 19 -8.50 -34.57 -12.20
N PHE A 20 -8.31 -34.78 -13.49
CA PHE A 20 -7.53 -33.93 -14.35
C PHE A 20 -8.05 -32.48 -14.36
N ASN A 21 -9.36 -32.30 -14.52
CA ASN A 21 -9.98 -30.97 -14.45
C ASN A 21 -9.81 -30.31 -13.09
N SER A 22 -9.87 -31.07 -11.99
CA SER A 22 -9.61 -30.54 -10.66
C SER A 22 -8.17 -30.08 -10.49
N VAL A 23 -7.20 -30.83 -10.99
CA VAL A 23 -5.79 -30.47 -10.96
C VAL A 23 -5.54 -29.21 -11.78
N GLN A 24 -6.11 -29.08 -12.97
CA GLN A 24 -5.99 -27.87 -13.78
C GLN A 24 -6.56 -26.64 -13.07
N LYS A 25 -7.74 -26.75 -12.46
CA LYS A 25 -8.33 -25.65 -11.66
C LYS A 25 -7.43 -25.27 -10.49
N ALA A 26 -6.88 -26.25 -9.78
CA ALA A 26 -5.95 -26.03 -8.69
C ALA A 26 -4.67 -25.32 -9.17
N GLN A 27 -4.12 -25.71 -10.31
CA GLN A 27 -2.95 -25.06 -10.89
C GLN A 27 -3.20 -23.60 -11.27
N VAL A 28 -4.37 -23.28 -11.83
CA VAL A 28 -4.75 -21.89 -12.14
C VAL A 28 -4.86 -21.06 -10.87
N SER A 29 -5.53 -21.58 -9.84
CA SER A 29 -5.63 -20.93 -8.53
C SER A 29 -4.26 -20.73 -7.89
N TRP A 30 -3.42 -21.76 -7.94
CA TRP A 30 -2.04 -21.70 -7.43
C TRP A 30 -1.20 -20.64 -8.11
N LYS A 31 -1.27 -20.53 -9.44
CA LYS A 31 -0.57 -19.47 -10.20
C LYS A 31 -0.97 -18.06 -9.77
N ARG A 32 -2.23 -17.87 -9.35
CA ARG A 32 -2.72 -16.56 -8.84
C ARG A 32 -2.25 -16.28 -7.41
N ILE A 33 -2.20 -17.29 -6.56
CA ILE A 33 -1.86 -17.14 -5.15
C ILE A 33 -0.35 -17.10 -4.94
N LYS A 34 0.43 -17.90 -5.70
CA LYS A 34 1.88 -18.02 -5.56
C LYS A 34 2.64 -16.67 -5.53
N PRO A 35 2.33 -15.66 -6.35
CA PRO A 35 3.00 -14.35 -6.26
C PRO A 35 2.74 -13.62 -4.94
N LEU A 36 1.58 -13.86 -4.30
CA LEU A 36 1.19 -13.25 -3.03
C LEU A 36 1.79 -13.96 -1.82
N MET A 37 2.32 -15.18 -2.01
CA MET A 37 2.94 -15.99 -0.96
C MET A 37 4.46 -15.78 -0.85
N LYS A 38 5.01 -14.78 -1.53
CA LYS A 38 6.42 -14.42 -1.31
C LYS A 38 6.60 -14.04 0.16
N PRO A 39 7.58 -14.64 0.87
CA PRO A 39 7.91 -14.18 2.20
C PRO A 39 8.24 -12.68 2.13
N PRO A 40 7.84 -11.89 3.13
CA PRO A 40 8.24 -10.50 3.20
C PRO A 40 9.78 -10.45 3.18
N GLU A 41 10.33 -9.58 2.35
CA GLU A 41 11.77 -9.32 2.40
C GLU A 41 12.13 -8.86 3.81
N PRO A 42 13.27 -9.32 4.38
CA PRO A 42 13.71 -8.87 5.68
C PRO A 42 13.70 -7.34 5.73
N LEU A 43 12.97 -6.79 6.69
CA LEU A 43 12.92 -5.34 6.89
C LEU A 43 14.28 -4.92 7.47
N GLU A 44 15.24 -4.62 6.63
CA GLU A 44 16.41 -3.86 7.07
C GLU A 44 15.93 -2.50 7.59
N ALA A 45 16.50 -2.02 8.69
CA ALA A 45 16.18 -0.71 9.21
C ALA A 45 16.46 0.35 8.14
N LEU A 46 15.43 1.02 7.65
CA LEU A 46 15.60 2.19 6.80
C LEU A 46 16.04 3.34 7.69
N ASN A 47 17.14 3.99 7.34
CA ASN A 47 17.45 5.27 7.92
C ASN A 47 16.36 6.25 7.47
N VAL A 48 15.63 6.81 8.43
CA VAL A 48 14.70 7.91 8.14
C VAL A 48 15.52 9.06 7.59
N PRO A 49 15.22 9.54 6.36
CA PRO A 49 15.97 10.63 5.77
C PRO A 49 15.90 11.87 6.68
N GLN A 50 17.00 12.62 6.76
CA GLN A 50 16.94 13.93 7.38
C GLN A 50 15.99 14.83 6.58
N PRO A 51 15.31 15.78 7.26
CA PRO A 51 14.43 16.71 6.56
C PRO A 51 15.22 17.51 5.50
N GLU A 52 14.79 17.42 4.25
CA GLU A 52 15.37 18.13 3.12
C GLU A 52 14.30 18.93 2.39
N PRO A 53 14.65 20.00 1.64
CA PRO A 53 13.69 20.75 0.86
C PRO A 53 13.00 19.85 -0.18
N VAL A 54 11.71 20.10 -0.40
CA VAL A 54 10.92 19.48 -1.47
C VAL A 54 10.83 20.46 -2.64
N THR A 55 11.24 20.03 -3.82
CA THR A 55 11.22 20.86 -5.03
C THR A 55 10.41 20.20 -6.12
N LEU A 56 9.43 20.92 -6.64
CA LEU A 56 8.62 20.56 -7.81
C LEU A 56 9.02 21.46 -8.97
N GLU A 57 9.31 20.86 -10.13
CA GLU A 57 9.62 21.61 -11.35
C GLU A 57 8.76 21.10 -12.51
N GLY A 58 7.79 21.92 -12.93
CA GLY A 58 6.90 21.59 -14.05
C GLY A 58 6.08 20.32 -13.84
N LEU A 59 5.74 19.96 -12.59
CA LEU A 59 5.02 18.73 -12.27
C LEU A 59 3.68 18.70 -13.01
N SER A 60 3.42 17.60 -13.70
CA SER A 60 2.19 17.37 -14.46
C SER A 60 1.72 15.93 -14.32
N PHE A 61 0.42 15.72 -14.38
CA PHE A 61 -0.18 14.40 -14.23
C PHE A 61 -1.40 14.22 -15.13
N SER A 62 -1.55 13.02 -15.74
CA SER A 62 -2.74 12.65 -16.48
C SER A 62 -3.06 11.16 -16.33
N TYR A 63 -4.33 10.78 -16.41
CA TYR A 63 -4.80 9.40 -16.45
C TYR A 63 -4.92 8.85 -17.89
N GLY A 64 -4.01 9.22 -18.79
CA GLY A 64 -4.03 8.77 -20.18
C GLY A 64 -4.90 9.61 -21.12
N GLY A 65 -5.34 10.79 -20.69
CA GLY A 65 -6.14 11.74 -21.46
C GLY A 65 -5.70 13.19 -21.22
N ALA A 66 -6.65 14.09 -21.04
CA ALA A 66 -6.37 15.47 -20.66
C ALA A 66 -5.60 15.53 -19.32
N PRO A 67 -4.67 16.45 -19.14
CA PRO A 67 -3.94 16.60 -17.89
C PRO A 67 -4.89 16.97 -16.74
N VAL A 68 -4.71 16.32 -15.59
CA VAL A 68 -5.42 16.66 -14.35
C VAL A 68 -4.86 17.97 -13.79
N PHE A 69 -3.54 18.11 -13.83
CA PHE A 69 -2.82 19.35 -13.58
C PHE A 69 -1.53 19.38 -14.41
N SER A 70 -0.99 20.56 -14.65
CA SER A 70 0.24 20.71 -15.42
C SER A 70 1.04 21.93 -14.98
N GLY A 71 2.36 21.82 -15.10
CA GLY A 71 3.28 22.93 -14.90
C GLY A 71 3.40 23.43 -13.47
N LEU A 72 3.06 22.61 -12.46
CA LEU A 72 3.19 23.00 -11.06
C LEU A 72 4.67 23.06 -10.67
N SER A 73 5.08 24.21 -10.13
CA SER A 73 6.43 24.43 -9.63
C SER A 73 6.37 25.12 -8.28
N LEU A 74 7.05 24.57 -7.29
CA LEU A 74 7.20 25.17 -5.97
C LEU A 74 8.42 24.56 -5.26
N THR A 75 8.90 25.27 -4.25
CA THR A 75 9.89 24.75 -3.31
C THR A 75 9.35 24.95 -1.89
N ALA A 76 9.38 23.90 -1.09
CA ALA A 76 9.03 23.90 0.32
C ALA A 76 10.26 23.57 1.16
N GLN A 77 10.49 24.33 2.21
CA GLN A 77 11.55 24.08 3.17
C GLN A 77 11.06 23.13 4.29
N PRO A 78 11.94 22.41 4.98
CA PRO A 78 11.56 21.66 6.16
C PRO A 78 10.83 22.55 7.18
N GLY A 79 9.67 22.11 7.64
CA GLY A 79 8.79 22.86 8.54
C GLY A 79 7.73 23.70 7.84
N ASP A 80 7.79 23.90 6.52
CA ASP A 80 6.74 24.61 5.79
C ASP A 80 5.43 23.82 5.78
N MET A 81 4.33 24.56 5.84
CA MET A 81 2.97 24.03 5.71
C MET A 81 2.35 24.56 4.41
N ILE A 82 2.09 23.67 3.46
CA ILE A 82 1.58 24.02 2.14
C ILE A 82 0.08 23.70 2.04
N GLY A 83 -0.75 24.71 1.89
CA GLY A 83 -2.19 24.57 1.65
C GLY A 83 -2.50 24.42 0.15
N VAL A 84 -3.14 23.30 -0.23
CA VAL A 84 -3.61 23.07 -1.60
C VAL A 84 -5.10 23.27 -1.66
N THR A 85 -5.55 24.32 -2.38
CA THR A 85 -6.96 24.68 -2.51
C THR A 85 -7.44 24.62 -3.97
N GLY A 86 -8.73 24.54 -4.17
CA GLY A 86 -9.34 24.54 -5.50
C GLY A 86 -10.71 23.86 -5.51
N PRO A 87 -11.44 23.96 -6.63
CA PRO A 87 -12.75 23.34 -6.80
C PRO A 87 -12.74 21.83 -6.58
N VAL A 88 -13.91 21.23 -6.39
CA VAL A 88 -14.06 19.77 -6.34
C VAL A 88 -13.59 19.20 -7.68
N ALA A 89 -12.91 18.04 -7.62
CA ALA A 89 -12.34 17.32 -8.77
C ALA A 89 -11.22 18.05 -9.56
N CYS A 90 -10.62 19.10 -9.03
CA CYS A 90 -9.48 19.78 -9.68
C CYS A 90 -8.11 19.07 -9.52
N GLY A 91 -8.07 17.88 -8.94
CA GLY A 91 -6.84 17.09 -8.85
C GLY A 91 -6.06 17.21 -7.53
N LYS A 92 -6.61 17.83 -6.47
CA LYS A 92 -5.92 17.95 -5.16
C LYS A 92 -5.45 16.59 -4.60
N SER A 93 -6.33 15.60 -4.60
CA SER A 93 -5.98 14.24 -4.13
C SER A 93 -4.98 13.56 -5.06
N THR A 94 -5.08 13.82 -6.37
CA THR A 94 -4.12 13.31 -7.36
C THR A 94 -2.74 13.91 -7.15
N PHE A 95 -2.67 15.21 -6.80
CA PHE A 95 -1.43 15.88 -6.44
C PHE A 95 -0.77 15.21 -5.23
N GLY A 96 -1.51 14.94 -4.15
CA GLY A 96 -0.98 14.19 -3.00
C GLY A 96 -0.47 12.80 -3.37
N ARG A 97 -1.21 12.07 -4.23
CA ARG A 97 -0.79 10.72 -4.70
C ARG A 97 0.44 10.74 -5.60
N ALA A 98 0.76 11.84 -6.27
CA ALA A 98 1.98 11.95 -7.06
C ALA A 98 3.24 11.72 -6.21
N PHE A 99 3.21 12.08 -4.93
CA PHE A 99 4.31 11.83 -3.99
C PHE A 99 4.50 10.34 -3.65
N LEU A 100 3.48 9.51 -3.87
CA LEU A 100 3.57 8.06 -3.69
C LEU A 100 4.13 7.33 -4.92
N CYS A 101 4.34 8.04 -6.03
CA CYS A 101 4.77 7.47 -7.32
C CYS A 101 3.90 6.28 -7.79
N GLU A 102 2.62 6.22 -7.38
CA GLU A 102 1.68 5.17 -7.81
C GLU A 102 1.41 5.17 -9.31
N ALA A 103 1.59 6.33 -9.94
CA ALA A 103 1.48 6.50 -11.37
C ALA A 103 2.56 7.46 -11.88
N PRO A 104 3.01 7.31 -13.13
CA PRO A 104 4.03 8.18 -13.71
C PRO A 104 3.52 9.62 -13.82
N TYR A 105 4.37 10.57 -13.47
CA TYR A 105 4.15 12.00 -13.62
C TYR A 105 5.17 12.60 -14.58
N GLY A 106 4.88 13.78 -15.14
CA GLY A 106 5.83 14.59 -15.92
C GLY A 106 6.45 15.66 -15.04
N GLY A 107 7.62 16.14 -15.45
CA GLY A 107 8.39 17.11 -14.65
C GLY A 107 9.28 16.42 -13.63
N SER A 108 9.65 17.13 -12.57
CA SER A 108 10.53 16.66 -11.50
C SER A 108 9.91 16.89 -10.14
N LEU A 109 10.10 15.91 -9.24
CA LEU A 109 9.68 15.96 -7.83
C LEU A 109 10.84 15.42 -6.99
N ARG A 110 11.51 16.32 -6.29
CA ARG A 110 12.74 16.00 -5.55
C ARG A 110 12.63 16.25 -4.05
N PHE A 111 13.29 15.39 -3.28
CA PHE A 111 13.64 15.59 -1.88
C PHE A 111 15.14 15.86 -1.81
N GLY A 112 15.52 17.08 -1.51
CA GLY A 112 16.89 17.56 -1.64
C GLY A 112 17.39 17.38 -3.07
N SER A 113 18.43 16.56 -3.25
CA SER A 113 19.00 16.22 -4.56
C SER A 113 18.37 14.99 -5.22
N ARG A 114 17.54 14.21 -4.50
CA ARG A 114 17.03 12.91 -4.97
C ARG A 114 15.69 13.04 -5.66
N GLU A 115 15.59 12.56 -6.89
CA GLU A 115 14.33 12.46 -7.63
C GLU A 115 13.47 11.35 -7.03
N LEU A 116 12.22 11.65 -6.67
CA LEU A 116 11.34 10.71 -5.96
C LEU A 116 11.02 9.47 -6.81
N SER A 117 10.82 9.63 -8.12
CA SER A 117 10.56 8.52 -9.04
C SER A 117 11.73 7.54 -9.22
N SER A 118 12.94 7.93 -8.79
CA SER A 118 14.12 7.05 -8.82
C SER A 118 14.28 6.20 -7.56
N LEU A 119 13.49 6.49 -6.53
CA LEU A 119 13.54 5.76 -5.26
C LEU A 119 12.76 4.44 -5.36
N SER A 120 13.20 3.45 -4.60
CA SER A 120 12.44 2.22 -4.42
C SER A 120 11.14 2.50 -3.64
N PRO A 121 10.09 1.69 -3.81
CA PRO A 121 8.84 1.85 -3.04
C PRO A 121 9.06 1.94 -1.52
N ARG A 122 10.06 1.24 -1.02
CA ARG A 122 10.43 1.25 0.40
C ARG A 122 11.04 2.58 0.84
N GLU A 123 11.92 3.16 0.03
CA GLU A 123 12.50 4.48 0.30
C GLU A 123 11.45 5.59 0.21
N ILE A 124 10.50 5.48 -0.74
CA ILE A 124 9.36 6.38 -0.81
C ILE A 124 8.54 6.32 0.48
N ALA A 125 8.21 5.10 0.95
CA ALA A 125 7.46 4.91 2.20
C ALA A 125 8.19 5.44 3.45
N ALA A 126 9.53 5.44 3.45
CA ALA A 126 10.33 6.03 4.53
C ALA A 126 10.43 7.56 4.44
N THR A 127 10.22 8.14 3.24
CA THR A 127 10.37 9.57 2.96
C THR A 127 9.03 10.32 3.02
N VAL A 128 7.94 9.67 2.56
CA VAL A 128 6.62 10.28 2.39
C VAL A 128 5.61 9.62 3.33
N GLY A 129 5.11 10.36 4.30
CA GLY A 129 3.91 9.98 5.06
C GLY A 129 2.66 10.47 4.32
N TYR A 130 1.73 9.59 4.01
CA TYR A 130 0.49 9.92 3.34
C TYR A 130 -0.73 9.46 4.15
N LEU A 131 -1.63 10.38 4.44
CA LEU A 131 -2.93 10.08 5.02
C LEU A 131 -4.01 10.33 3.97
N GLY A 132 -4.66 9.27 3.53
CA GLY A 132 -5.76 9.32 2.57
C GLY A 132 -7.06 9.87 3.17
N HIS A 133 -8.06 10.05 2.31
CA HIS A 133 -9.38 10.56 2.71
C HIS A 133 -10.18 9.51 3.52
N ASP A 134 -10.02 8.25 3.19
CA ASP A 134 -10.70 7.12 3.83
C ASP A 134 -9.64 6.20 4.46
N PRO A 135 -9.19 6.48 5.70
CA PRO A 135 -8.27 5.59 6.39
C PRO A 135 -8.99 4.29 6.78
N GLU A 136 -8.39 3.15 6.44
CA GLU A 136 -8.89 1.84 6.81
C GLU A 136 -8.12 1.30 8.03
N LEU A 137 -8.85 0.68 8.96
CA LEU A 137 -8.27 -0.05 10.06
C LEU A 137 -8.40 -1.54 9.80
N SER A 138 -7.35 -2.29 10.10
CA SER A 138 -7.43 -3.74 10.12
C SER A 138 -8.23 -4.20 11.34
N ALA A 139 -9.02 -5.27 11.19
CA ALA A 139 -9.72 -5.92 12.30
C ALA A 139 -8.68 -6.62 13.23
N ASP A 140 -7.96 -5.82 13.98
CA ASP A 140 -6.87 -6.21 14.87
C ASP A 140 -6.78 -5.23 16.05
N THR A 141 -5.84 -5.44 16.96
CA THR A 141 -5.62 -4.53 18.08
C THR A 141 -5.19 -3.15 17.63
N LEU A 142 -5.46 -2.13 18.42
CA LEU A 142 -4.96 -0.77 18.19
C LEU A 142 -3.43 -0.77 18.07
N ARG A 143 -2.73 -1.52 18.94
CA ARG A 143 -1.28 -1.72 18.87
C ARG A 143 -0.83 -2.19 17.48
N ASN A 144 -1.45 -3.23 16.96
CA ASN A 144 -1.08 -3.79 15.65
C ASN A 144 -1.40 -2.85 14.50
N ASN A 145 -2.49 -2.10 14.57
CA ASN A 145 -2.82 -1.07 13.60
C ASN A 145 -1.79 0.08 13.59
N VAL A 146 -1.28 0.48 14.75
CA VAL A 146 -0.24 1.53 14.86
C VAL A 146 1.13 1.02 14.41
N LEU A 147 1.48 -0.20 14.79
CA LEU A 147 2.84 -0.73 14.62
C LEU A 147 3.03 -1.58 13.36
N CYS A 148 1.95 -1.97 12.67
CA CYS A 148 1.97 -2.86 11.51
C CYS A 148 2.83 -4.13 11.73
N GLY A 149 2.79 -4.67 12.97
CA GLY A 149 3.52 -5.90 13.34
C GLY A 149 5.02 -5.70 13.63
N SER A 150 5.52 -4.48 13.78
CA SER A 150 6.96 -4.22 14.02
C SER A 150 7.46 -4.66 15.40
N GLY A 151 6.59 -5.00 16.34
CA GLY A 151 6.95 -5.42 17.70
C GLY A 151 7.52 -4.32 18.60
N GLN A 152 7.46 -3.06 18.17
CA GLN A 152 7.90 -1.89 18.95
C GLN A 152 6.86 -1.50 20.02
N ASP A 153 7.16 -0.48 20.82
CA ASP A 153 6.19 0.14 21.73
C ASP A 153 5.31 1.13 20.96
N ALA A 154 3.98 1.01 21.09
CA ALA A 154 3.03 1.93 20.48
C ALA A 154 2.88 3.26 21.26
N SER A 155 3.28 3.31 22.52
CA SER A 155 3.05 4.44 23.42
C SER A 155 3.59 5.78 22.89
N PRO A 156 4.81 5.85 22.32
CA PRO A 156 5.33 7.12 21.79
C PRO A 156 4.47 7.66 20.62
N TYR A 157 3.97 6.78 19.76
CA TYR A 157 3.14 7.17 18.62
C TYR A 157 1.77 7.66 19.08
N LEU A 158 1.16 6.98 20.04
CA LEU A 158 -0.13 7.38 20.63
C LEU A 158 -0.01 8.72 21.37
N ALA A 159 1.07 8.94 22.10
CA ALA A 159 1.33 10.21 22.77
C ALA A 159 1.56 11.37 21.77
N ALA A 160 2.25 11.11 20.66
CA ALA A 160 2.50 12.12 19.62
C ALA A 160 1.21 12.67 18.98
N VAL A 161 0.15 11.88 18.96
CA VAL A 161 -1.19 12.27 18.43
C VAL A 161 -2.21 12.53 19.53
N ALA A 162 -1.76 12.63 20.81
CA ALA A 162 -2.58 12.89 21.99
C ALA A 162 -3.71 11.87 22.26
N LEU A 163 -3.55 10.61 21.79
CA LEU A 163 -4.48 9.52 22.04
C LEU A 163 -4.14 8.68 23.27
N ASP A 164 -3.01 8.92 23.92
CA ASP A 164 -2.54 8.10 25.03
C ASP A 164 -3.49 8.12 26.26
N GLY A 165 -4.17 9.22 26.49
CA GLY A 165 -5.18 9.34 27.55
C GLY A 165 -6.44 8.48 27.27
N GLU A 166 -6.96 8.55 26.05
CA GLU A 166 -8.13 7.78 25.63
C GLU A 166 -7.85 6.28 25.62
N VAL A 167 -6.69 5.90 25.11
CA VAL A 167 -6.28 4.49 25.06
C VAL A 167 -6.08 3.91 26.46
N ARG A 168 -5.54 4.66 27.42
CA ARG A 168 -5.44 4.22 28.83
C ARG A 168 -6.80 4.04 29.49
N ALA A 169 -7.83 4.76 29.04
CA ALA A 169 -9.18 4.63 29.56
C ALA A 169 -9.95 3.43 28.96
N MET A 170 -9.45 2.81 27.89
CA MET A 170 -10.05 1.61 27.30
C MET A 170 -9.78 0.38 28.19
N GLU A 171 -10.73 -0.55 28.27
CA GLU A 171 -10.65 -1.76 29.11
C GLU A 171 -9.40 -2.59 28.85
N ASN A 172 -8.99 -2.73 27.57
CA ASN A 172 -7.80 -3.48 27.16
C ASN A 172 -6.67 -2.56 26.68
N GLY A 173 -6.75 -1.26 26.92
CA GLY A 173 -5.73 -0.30 26.49
C GLY A 173 -5.40 -0.42 24.99
N ALA A 174 -4.11 -0.46 24.65
CA ALA A 174 -3.66 -0.62 23.28
C ALA A 174 -3.95 -2.01 22.65
N ASP A 175 -4.35 -2.98 23.45
CA ASP A 175 -4.75 -4.30 22.97
C ASP A 175 -6.27 -4.41 22.68
N THR A 176 -7.00 -3.29 22.76
CA THR A 176 -8.39 -3.19 22.31
C THR A 176 -8.47 -3.44 20.81
N VAL A 177 -9.34 -4.36 20.38
CA VAL A 177 -9.60 -4.66 18.96
C VAL A 177 -10.43 -3.54 18.35
N VAL A 178 -10.01 -3.05 17.20
CA VAL A 178 -10.65 -1.98 16.40
C VAL A 178 -10.80 -2.45 14.95
N GLY A 179 -11.76 -1.90 14.20
CA GLY A 179 -12.03 -2.26 12.81
C GLY A 179 -13.31 -3.03 12.61
#